data_b05143458feb3233249d3f0bc333153c
#
_entry.id   b05143458feb3233249d3f0bc333153c
#
_cell.length_a   1.000
_cell.length_b   1.000
_cell.length_c   1.000
_cell.angle_alpha   90.00
_cell.angle_beta   90.00
_cell.angle_gamma   90.00
#
_symmetry.space_group_name_H-M   'P 1'
#
loop_
_entity.id
_entity.type
_entity.pdbx_description
1 polymer ?
#
loop_
_entity_poly.entity_id
_entity_poly.type
_entity_poly.pdbx_seq_one_letter_code
_entity_poly.pdbx_strand_id
1 'polypeptide(L)'
;MLKYTITQDIWNSSAQREYSSGANYDLYIFLRGTAVFRCGAQSWAVDSETMVIFKPGEAGTLVFPGVHGPLEWLRVQLPAALLHELSDEQTDLAAAFEVVPFRQIAVRPDIEIFMLLKNLVRKLTQTPQGIDKFGASVYERGMLQMFVVLVLRACIGAESHKSPINRRHLMLDEVFLYIQTHLDEEITLKQLEEHFFVSYEHISREFKRHTGQTVAEYIRKAKLDRCCRLIEHGYPIVEVYQKAGFGGYNNFFRAFKKQYGMTPKQYYKETRQGARAKE
;
A
#
# COMPACT_ATOMS: atom_id res chain seq x y z
N MET A 1 -16.66 24.41 6.21
CA MET A 1 -15.31 23.82 6.03
C MET A 1 -15.07 22.86 7.18
N LEU A 2 -14.85 21.62 6.89
CA LEU A 2 -14.63 20.57 7.89
C LEU A 2 -13.33 20.86 8.67
N LYS A 3 -13.38 20.77 10.00
CA LYS A 3 -12.21 21.06 10.85
C LYS A 3 -11.53 19.76 11.24
N TYR A 4 -10.42 19.46 10.63
CA TYR A 4 -9.52 18.36 10.98
C TYR A 4 -8.08 18.80 10.74
N THR A 5 -7.11 18.07 11.29
CA THR A 5 -5.70 18.36 11.07
C THR A 5 -4.98 17.09 10.67
N ILE A 6 -4.11 17.18 9.65
CA ILE A 6 -3.21 16.10 9.26
C ILE A 6 -1.80 16.67 9.28
N THR A 7 -0.91 16.02 10.03
CA THR A 7 0.52 16.36 10.08
C THR A 7 1.35 15.13 9.75
N GLN A 8 2.51 15.36 9.14
CA GLN A 8 3.52 14.33 8.89
C GLN A 8 4.76 14.67 9.69
N ASP A 9 5.26 13.72 10.46
CA ASP A 9 6.43 13.84 11.29
C ASP A 9 7.48 12.80 10.89
N ILE A 10 8.77 13.20 10.95
CA ILE A 10 9.91 12.33 10.66
C ILE A 10 10.96 12.52 11.74
N TRP A 11 11.37 11.41 12.37
CA TRP A 11 12.50 11.39 13.29
C TRP A 11 13.65 10.60 12.70
N ASN A 12 14.83 11.22 12.64
CA ASN A 12 16.04 10.63 12.08
C ASN A 12 17.01 10.08 13.13
N SER A 13 16.78 10.38 14.41
CA SER A 13 17.60 9.94 15.54
C SER A 13 16.72 9.53 16.71
N SER A 14 17.29 8.83 17.68
CA SER A 14 16.58 8.41 18.88
C SER A 14 15.85 9.58 19.53
N ALA A 15 14.59 9.37 19.86
CA ALA A 15 13.72 10.40 20.42
C ALA A 15 12.64 9.78 21.29
N GLN A 16 12.13 10.59 22.22
CA GLN A 16 10.94 10.25 23.02
C GLN A 16 10.07 11.48 23.10
N ARG A 17 8.77 11.32 22.92
CA ARG A 17 7.80 12.42 23.04
C ARG A 17 6.49 11.90 23.63
N GLU A 18 5.92 12.70 24.52
CA GLU A 18 4.58 12.51 25.02
C GLU A 18 3.55 13.09 24.07
N TYR A 19 2.46 12.41 23.89
CA TYR A 19 1.31 12.82 23.08
C TYR A 19 0.05 12.75 23.92
N SER A 20 -0.81 13.74 23.72
CA SER A 20 -2.15 13.78 24.29
C SER A 20 -3.14 14.16 23.21
N SER A 21 -4.27 13.48 23.19
CA SER A 21 -5.35 13.73 22.23
C SER A 21 -6.16 14.99 22.56
N GLY A 22 -6.09 15.46 23.82
CA GLY A 22 -6.94 16.57 24.26
C GLY A 22 -8.42 16.27 24.07
N ALA A 23 -9.13 17.10 23.31
CA ALA A 23 -10.55 16.92 23.00
C ALA A 23 -10.79 16.19 21.64
N ASN A 24 -9.75 15.68 21.01
CA ASN A 24 -9.84 15.08 19.67
C ASN A 24 -9.64 13.57 19.73
N TYR A 25 -10.11 12.87 18.70
CA TYR A 25 -9.62 11.55 18.35
C TYR A 25 -8.32 11.71 17.58
N ASP A 26 -7.24 11.12 18.04
CA ASP A 26 -5.92 11.18 17.42
C ASP A 26 -5.56 9.82 16.83
N LEU A 27 -5.25 9.81 15.54
CA LEU A 27 -4.82 8.61 14.83
C LEU A 27 -3.40 8.79 14.33
N TYR A 28 -2.55 7.81 14.60
CA TYR A 28 -1.17 7.74 14.13
C TYR A 28 -1.06 6.58 13.16
N ILE A 29 -0.67 6.86 11.93
CA ILE A 29 -0.45 5.87 10.87
C ILE A 29 1.04 5.85 10.59
N PHE A 30 1.72 4.78 10.97
CA PHE A 30 3.15 4.65 10.78
C PHE A 30 3.46 4.27 9.33
N LEU A 31 4.36 5.04 8.68
CA LEU A 31 4.74 4.85 7.29
C LEU A 31 6.07 4.13 7.14
N ARG A 32 6.99 4.36 8.09
CA ARG A 32 8.35 3.81 8.06
C ARG A 32 8.95 3.72 9.45
N GLY A 33 9.86 2.75 9.62
CA GLY A 33 10.60 2.56 10.87
C GLY A 33 9.84 1.74 11.91
N THR A 34 10.47 1.55 13.07
CA THR A 34 9.91 0.82 14.21
C THR A 34 10.11 1.61 15.48
N ALA A 35 9.11 1.62 16.34
CA ALA A 35 9.16 2.32 17.62
C ALA A 35 8.35 1.55 18.67
N VAL A 36 8.33 2.05 19.89
CA VAL A 36 7.47 1.54 20.96
C VAL A 36 6.52 2.65 21.40
N PHE A 37 5.24 2.35 21.37
CA PHE A 37 4.22 3.21 21.94
C PHE A 37 3.82 2.73 23.33
N ARG A 38 3.79 3.64 24.32
CA ARG A 38 3.45 3.35 25.72
C ARG A 38 2.25 4.16 26.14
N CYS A 39 1.28 3.50 26.81
CA CYS A 39 0.14 4.16 27.43
C CYS A 39 -0.13 3.48 28.78
N GLY A 40 0.04 4.20 29.86
CA GLY A 40 0.00 3.65 31.20
C GLY A 40 1.03 2.53 31.40
N ALA A 41 0.60 1.38 31.87
CA ALA A 41 1.43 0.19 32.06
C ALA A 41 1.61 -0.66 30.79
N GLN A 42 0.93 -0.34 29.70
CA GLN A 42 0.97 -1.11 28.46
C GLN A 42 1.94 -0.52 27.44
N SER A 43 2.53 -1.39 26.63
CA SER A 43 3.43 -0.98 25.55
C SER A 43 3.19 -1.84 24.30
N TRP A 44 3.28 -1.21 23.12
CA TRP A 44 3.10 -1.84 21.83
C TRP A 44 4.27 -1.52 20.92
N ALA A 45 4.79 -2.53 20.26
CA ALA A 45 5.69 -2.32 19.13
C ALA A 45 4.86 -1.80 17.93
N VAL A 46 5.31 -0.69 17.34
CA VAL A 46 4.69 -0.08 16.17
C VAL A 46 5.66 -0.07 15.00
N ASP A 47 5.14 -0.31 13.82
CA ASP A 47 5.88 -0.38 12.55
C ASP A 47 5.02 0.15 11.41
N SER A 48 5.51 0.06 10.17
CA SER A 48 4.82 0.56 8.97
C SER A 48 3.47 -0.12 8.66
N GLU A 49 3.05 -1.09 9.45
CA GLU A 49 1.74 -1.77 9.34
C GLU A 49 0.83 -1.46 10.53
N THR A 50 1.25 -0.57 11.41
CA THR A 50 0.55 -0.27 12.66
C THR A 50 -0.17 1.08 12.58
N MET A 51 -1.36 1.12 13.15
CA MET A 51 -2.12 2.33 13.45
C MET A 51 -2.32 2.43 14.96
N VAL A 52 -2.15 3.62 15.53
CA VAL A 52 -2.42 3.91 16.95
C VAL A 52 -3.57 4.90 17.03
N ILE A 53 -4.51 4.66 17.91
CA ILE A 53 -5.72 5.47 18.06
C ILE A 53 -5.86 5.88 19.51
N PHE A 54 -6.04 7.17 19.74
CA PHE A 54 -6.41 7.75 21.04
C PHE A 54 -7.81 8.33 20.98
N LYS A 55 -8.57 8.01 22.02
CA LYS A 55 -9.81 8.70 22.31
C LYS A 55 -9.53 10.08 22.97
N PRO A 56 -10.50 10.98 22.98
CA PRO A 56 -10.37 12.22 23.74
C PRO A 56 -9.96 11.97 25.19
N GLY A 57 -8.98 12.73 25.67
CA GLY A 57 -8.43 12.63 27.02
C GLY A 57 -7.36 11.56 27.21
N GLU A 58 -7.08 10.72 26.25
CA GLU A 58 -6.00 9.73 26.33
C GLU A 58 -4.63 10.35 26.03
N ALA A 59 -3.60 9.76 26.62
CA ALA A 59 -2.22 10.18 26.43
C ALA A 59 -1.29 8.96 26.37
N GLY A 60 -0.15 9.14 25.69
CA GLY A 60 0.87 8.11 25.60
C GLY A 60 2.22 8.67 25.20
N THR A 61 3.23 7.83 25.23
CA THR A 61 4.61 8.16 24.89
C THR A 61 5.09 7.33 23.71
N LEU A 62 5.57 7.98 22.66
CA LEU A 62 6.27 7.34 21.58
C LEU A 62 7.78 7.35 21.86
N VAL A 63 8.39 6.17 21.86
CA VAL A 63 9.82 5.96 22.07
C VAL A 63 10.43 5.37 20.82
N PHE A 64 11.35 6.10 20.21
CA PHE A 64 12.08 5.69 19.02
C PHE A 64 13.56 5.47 19.35
N PRO A 65 14.08 4.24 19.25
CA PRO A 65 15.46 3.93 19.60
C PRO A 65 16.50 4.42 18.57
N GLY A 66 16.07 4.77 17.34
CA GLY A 66 16.96 5.28 16.30
C GLY A 66 17.87 4.24 15.62
N VAL A 67 17.63 2.94 15.83
CA VAL A 67 18.56 1.87 15.41
C VAL A 67 18.39 1.45 13.95
N HIS A 68 17.19 1.61 13.38
CA HIS A 68 16.83 1.03 12.08
C HIS A 68 16.30 2.06 11.07
N GLY A 69 17.02 3.17 10.90
CA GLY A 69 16.63 4.23 9.96
C GLY A 69 15.59 5.20 10.55
N PRO A 70 15.01 6.08 9.74
CA PRO A 70 14.05 7.08 10.22
C PRO A 70 12.72 6.45 10.62
N LEU A 71 12.06 7.07 11.61
CA LEU A 71 10.66 6.82 11.94
C LEU A 71 9.81 7.91 11.29
N GLU A 72 8.80 7.50 10.53
CA GLU A 72 7.89 8.40 9.82
C GLU A 72 6.44 7.98 10.06
N TRP A 73 5.60 8.97 10.38
CA TRP A 73 4.17 8.73 10.60
C TRP A 73 3.32 9.94 10.21
N LEU A 74 2.04 9.67 9.97
CA LEU A 74 0.99 10.66 9.82
C LEU A 74 0.18 10.72 11.12
N ARG A 75 -0.14 11.93 11.56
CA ARG A 75 -1.10 12.16 12.64
C ARG A 75 -2.35 12.80 12.07
N VAL A 76 -3.49 12.20 12.30
CA VAL A 76 -4.81 12.70 11.90
C VAL A 76 -5.59 13.01 13.16
N GLN A 77 -5.99 14.27 13.32
CA GLN A 77 -6.79 14.74 14.46
C GLN A 77 -8.21 15.05 14.03
N LEU A 78 -9.15 14.38 14.64
CA LEU A 78 -10.59 14.50 14.36
C LEU A 78 -11.31 15.00 15.61
N PRO A 79 -11.82 16.26 15.62
CA PRO A 79 -12.69 16.73 16.69
C PRO A 79 -13.94 15.87 16.79
N ALA A 80 -14.43 15.62 18.00
CA ALA A 80 -15.67 14.85 18.21
C ALA A 80 -16.88 15.47 17.46
N ALA A 81 -16.95 16.79 17.40
CA ALA A 81 -17.98 17.51 16.63
C ALA A 81 -17.95 17.17 15.14
N LEU A 82 -16.79 16.90 14.56
CA LEU A 82 -16.66 16.49 13.15
C LEU A 82 -17.28 15.10 12.93
N LEU A 83 -17.08 14.16 13.86
CA LEU A 83 -17.66 12.83 13.74
C LEU A 83 -19.19 12.89 13.74
N HIS A 84 -19.81 13.75 14.58
CA HIS A 84 -21.25 13.99 14.54
C HIS A 84 -21.68 14.64 13.20
N GLU A 85 -20.91 15.59 12.67
CA GLU A 85 -21.21 16.21 11.37
C GLU A 85 -21.10 15.20 10.21
N LEU A 86 -20.20 14.22 10.29
CA LEU A 86 -20.03 13.17 9.28
C LEU A 86 -21.02 12.01 9.41
N SER A 87 -21.73 11.91 10.53
CA SER A 87 -22.76 10.90 10.78
C SER A 87 -24.02 11.14 9.91
N ASP A 88 -24.83 10.11 9.75
CA ASP A 88 -26.12 10.15 9.08
C ASP A 88 -27.22 9.53 9.96
N GLU A 89 -28.47 9.44 9.45
CA GLU A 89 -29.62 8.90 10.19
C GLU A 89 -29.45 7.43 10.60
N GLN A 90 -28.60 6.67 9.91
CA GLN A 90 -28.39 5.23 10.15
C GLN A 90 -27.10 4.94 10.90
N THR A 91 -26.14 5.87 10.90
CA THR A 91 -24.77 5.62 11.39
C THR A 91 -24.29 6.80 12.23
N ASP A 92 -24.21 6.61 13.54
CA ASP A 92 -23.55 7.55 14.45
C ASP A 92 -22.07 7.16 14.58
N LEU A 93 -21.20 7.87 13.85
CA LEU A 93 -19.78 7.62 13.85
C LEU A 93 -19.11 7.96 15.19
N ALA A 94 -19.61 8.95 15.92
CA ALA A 94 -19.09 9.29 17.24
C ALA A 94 -19.44 8.20 18.26
N ALA A 95 -20.68 7.76 18.30
CA ALA A 95 -21.11 6.67 19.16
C ALA A 95 -20.37 5.36 18.82
N ALA A 96 -20.09 5.11 17.55
CA ALA A 96 -19.33 3.93 17.12
C ALA A 96 -17.91 3.88 17.73
N PHE A 97 -17.22 5.00 17.85
CA PHE A 97 -15.92 5.06 18.53
C PHE A 97 -16.00 4.77 20.03
N GLU A 98 -17.13 5.02 20.68
CA GLU A 98 -17.32 4.72 22.10
C GLU A 98 -17.65 3.23 22.34
N VAL A 99 -18.39 2.62 21.43
CA VAL A 99 -18.87 1.22 21.54
C VAL A 99 -17.83 0.21 21.09
N VAL A 100 -17.02 0.56 20.09
CA VAL A 100 -15.95 -0.34 19.63
C VAL A 100 -15.01 -0.62 20.80
N PRO A 101 -14.84 -1.88 21.22
CA PRO A 101 -13.94 -2.23 22.29
C PRO A 101 -12.51 -2.02 21.82
N PHE A 102 -12.00 -0.82 22.01
CA PHE A 102 -10.56 -0.56 21.87
C PHE A 102 -9.82 -1.22 23.03
N ARG A 103 -9.71 -2.55 22.99
CA ARG A 103 -8.87 -3.29 23.92
C ARG A 103 -7.39 -3.01 23.72
N GLN A 104 -7.04 -2.52 22.54
CA GLN A 104 -5.68 -2.18 22.17
C GLN A 104 -5.66 -0.84 21.46
N ILE A 105 -4.86 0.09 21.96
CA ILE A 105 -4.60 1.39 21.32
C ILE A 105 -3.88 1.21 20.00
N ALA A 106 -2.98 0.21 19.89
CA ALA A 106 -2.28 -0.13 18.67
C ALA A 106 -3.00 -1.25 17.90
N VAL A 107 -3.37 -0.97 16.68
CA VAL A 107 -4.11 -1.87 15.79
C VAL A 107 -3.28 -2.15 14.54
N ARG A 108 -3.28 -3.40 14.08
CA ARG A 108 -2.79 -3.77 12.75
C ARG A 108 -3.99 -4.02 11.85
N PRO A 109 -4.37 -3.05 11.03
CA PRO A 109 -5.44 -3.23 10.07
C PRO A 109 -5.12 -4.34 9.07
N ASP A 110 -6.15 -4.83 8.40
CA ASP A 110 -5.95 -5.57 7.16
C ASP A 110 -5.17 -4.72 6.15
N ILE A 111 -4.32 -5.35 5.34
CA ILE A 111 -3.43 -4.63 4.42
C ILE A 111 -4.23 -3.76 3.43
N GLU A 112 -5.35 -4.26 2.93
CA GLU A 112 -6.22 -3.51 2.02
C GLU A 112 -6.77 -2.24 2.69
N ILE A 113 -7.31 -2.40 3.90
CA ILE A 113 -7.83 -1.28 4.70
C ILE A 113 -6.70 -0.28 4.99
N PHE A 114 -5.52 -0.78 5.36
CA PHE A 114 -4.39 0.08 5.68
C PHE A 114 -3.91 0.89 4.46
N MET A 115 -3.87 0.27 3.29
CA MET A 115 -3.52 0.95 2.04
C MET A 115 -4.55 2.01 1.64
N LEU A 116 -5.84 1.68 1.77
CA LEU A 116 -6.92 2.64 1.53
C LEU A 116 -6.83 3.84 2.48
N LEU A 117 -6.57 3.60 3.78
CA LEU A 117 -6.38 4.67 4.77
C LEU A 117 -5.22 5.60 4.39
N LYS A 118 -4.05 5.06 4.05
CA LYS A 118 -2.88 5.84 3.60
C LYS A 118 -3.20 6.68 2.36
N ASN A 119 -3.93 6.09 1.40
CA ASN A 119 -4.36 6.78 0.19
C ASN A 119 -5.30 7.95 0.48
N LEU A 120 -6.29 7.72 1.33
CA LEU A 120 -7.26 8.76 1.70
C LEU A 120 -6.56 9.92 2.41
N VAL A 121 -5.67 9.63 3.37
CA VAL A 121 -4.90 10.66 4.07
C VAL A 121 -4.05 11.45 3.09
N ARG A 122 -3.36 10.81 2.16
CA ARG A 122 -2.58 11.50 1.13
C ARG A 122 -3.46 12.42 0.26
N LYS A 123 -4.63 11.95 -0.16
CA LYS A 123 -5.56 12.78 -0.96
C LYS A 123 -6.09 13.96 -0.15
N LEU A 124 -6.42 13.75 1.11
CA LEU A 124 -6.85 14.82 2.01
C LEU A 124 -5.77 15.88 2.24
N THR A 125 -4.49 15.48 2.32
CA THR A 125 -3.36 16.43 2.43
C THR A 125 -3.07 17.17 1.14
N GLN A 126 -3.35 16.57 -0.02
CA GLN A 126 -3.10 17.16 -1.34
C GLN A 126 -4.27 18.00 -1.86
N THR A 127 -5.44 17.94 -1.21
CA THR A 127 -6.59 18.76 -1.61
C THR A 127 -6.26 20.23 -1.32
N PRO A 128 -6.10 21.10 -2.36
CA PRO A 128 -5.75 22.50 -2.13
C PRO A 128 -6.89 23.18 -1.37
N GLN A 129 -6.59 23.72 -0.21
CA GLN A 129 -7.52 24.57 0.51
C GLN A 129 -7.74 25.83 -0.34
N GLY A 130 -9.00 26.08 -0.76
CA GLY A 130 -9.38 27.34 -1.40
C GLY A 130 -9.51 27.33 -2.92
N ILE A 131 -9.50 26.17 -3.60
CA ILE A 131 -9.89 26.13 -5.01
C ILE A 131 -11.36 25.76 -5.07
N ASP A 132 -12.20 26.65 -5.63
CA ASP A 132 -13.61 26.40 -6.00
C ASP A 132 -13.70 25.36 -7.14
N LYS A 133 -13.35 24.12 -6.80
CA LYS A 133 -13.62 23.00 -7.70
C LYS A 133 -15.04 22.51 -7.45
N PHE A 134 -15.79 22.33 -8.52
CA PHE A 134 -17.14 21.73 -8.45
C PHE A 134 -17.12 20.46 -7.59
N GLY A 135 -17.97 20.43 -6.57
CA GLY A 135 -18.11 19.29 -5.67
C GLY A 135 -16.98 19.08 -4.63
N ALA A 136 -16.06 20.02 -4.45
CA ALA A 136 -14.92 19.86 -3.54
C ALA A 136 -15.33 19.52 -2.10
N SER A 137 -16.35 20.19 -1.56
CA SER A 137 -16.86 19.92 -0.21
C SER A 137 -17.51 18.54 -0.07
N VAL A 138 -18.23 18.10 -1.10
CA VAL A 138 -18.86 16.76 -1.15
C VAL A 138 -17.78 15.68 -1.23
N TYR A 139 -16.76 15.91 -2.05
CA TYR A 139 -15.62 15.01 -2.22
C TYR A 139 -14.81 14.87 -0.92
N GLU A 140 -14.47 15.98 -0.27
CA GLU A 140 -13.76 16.01 1.01
C GLU A 140 -14.56 15.29 2.10
N ARG A 141 -15.87 15.59 2.22
CA ARG A 141 -16.75 14.92 3.17
C ARG A 141 -16.80 13.41 2.94
N GLY A 142 -16.99 12.97 1.69
CA GLY A 142 -17.01 11.55 1.34
C GLY A 142 -15.69 10.83 1.67
N MET A 143 -14.55 11.46 1.43
CA MET A 143 -13.25 10.91 1.80
C MET A 143 -13.09 10.76 3.32
N LEU A 144 -13.51 11.77 4.10
CA LEU A 144 -13.45 11.73 5.56
C LEU A 144 -14.41 10.68 6.14
N GLN A 145 -15.65 10.57 5.62
CA GLN A 145 -16.58 9.52 6.02
C GLN A 145 -15.99 8.13 5.76
N MET A 146 -15.46 7.91 4.55
CA MET A 146 -14.80 6.64 4.21
C MET A 146 -13.61 6.36 5.11
N PHE A 147 -12.76 7.36 5.38
CA PHE A 147 -11.62 7.23 6.27
C PHE A 147 -12.05 6.77 7.67
N VAL A 148 -13.03 7.44 8.29
CA VAL A 148 -13.54 7.10 9.63
C VAL A 148 -14.14 5.69 9.65
N VAL A 149 -14.95 5.32 8.66
CA VAL A 149 -15.55 3.98 8.56
C VAL A 149 -14.48 2.90 8.43
N LEU A 150 -13.43 3.13 7.63
CA LEU A 150 -12.33 2.17 7.48
C LEU A 150 -11.52 2.02 8.77
N VAL A 151 -11.30 3.11 9.51
CA VAL A 151 -10.65 3.06 10.84
C VAL A 151 -11.48 2.19 11.80
N LEU A 152 -12.78 2.41 11.89
CA LEU A 152 -13.66 1.61 12.75
C LEU A 152 -13.68 0.13 12.34
N ARG A 153 -13.76 -0.16 11.04
CA ARG A 153 -13.67 -1.54 10.52
C ARG A 153 -12.33 -2.19 10.84
N ALA A 154 -11.23 -1.46 10.76
CA ALA A 154 -9.92 -1.95 11.15
C ALA A 154 -9.89 -2.36 12.62
N CYS A 155 -10.50 -1.58 13.50
CA CYS A 155 -10.57 -1.88 14.93
C CYS A 155 -11.44 -3.12 15.22
N ILE A 156 -12.60 -3.22 14.58
CA ILE A 156 -13.51 -4.37 14.72
C ILE A 156 -12.85 -5.65 14.14
N GLY A 157 -12.25 -5.55 12.97
CA GLY A 157 -11.61 -6.67 12.27
C GLY A 157 -10.40 -7.23 13.01
N ALA A 158 -9.64 -6.40 13.72
CA ALA A 158 -8.49 -6.83 14.51
C ALA A 158 -8.85 -7.83 15.63
N GLU A 159 -10.09 -7.81 16.13
CA GLU A 159 -10.58 -8.80 17.10
C GLU A 159 -10.97 -10.14 16.47
N SER A 160 -11.41 -10.13 15.21
CA SER A 160 -11.94 -11.32 14.51
C SER A 160 -10.86 -12.19 13.87
N HIS A 161 -9.65 -11.68 13.66
CA HIS A 161 -8.62 -12.34 12.88
C HIS A 161 -7.44 -12.85 13.71
N LYS A 162 -7.64 -13.94 14.42
CA LYS A 162 -6.55 -14.74 15.02
C LYS A 162 -5.81 -15.62 14.01
N SER A 163 -6.00 -15.44 12.70
CA SER A 163 -5.33 -16.25 11.68
C SER A 163 -4.40 -15.40 10.79
N PRO A 164 -3.07 -15.57 10.91
CA PRO A 164 -2.09 -14.79 10.11
C PRO A 164 -1.97 -15.20 8.64
N ILE A 165 -2.64 -16.26 8.22
CA ILE A 165 -2.36 -16.94 6.94
C ILE A 165 -3.04 -16.28 5.72
N ASN A 166 -4.20 -15.63 5.89
CA ASN A 166 -4.99 -15.15 4.74
C ASN A 166 -4.66 -13.74 4.23
N ARG A 167 -4.01 -12.89 5.04
CA ARG A 167 -3.77 -11.47 4.72
C ARG A 167 -2.64 -11.24 3.72
N ARG A 168 -1.63 -12.12 3.74
CA ARG A 168 -0.43 -12.02 2.89
C ARG A 168 -0.71 -12.45 1.45
N HIS A 169 -1.70 -13.29 1.26
CA HIS A 169 -2.10 -13.74 -0.07
C HIS A 169 -2.73 -12.61 -0.91
N LEU A 170 -3.65 -11.82 -0.32
CA LEU A 170 -4.36 -10.77 -1.05
C LEU A 170 -3.43 -9.68 -1.61
N MET A 171 -2.47 -9.19 -0.81
CA MET A 171 -1.49 -8.20 -1.30
C MET A 171 -0.65 -8.75 -2.46
N LEU A 172 -0.23 -10.01 -2.36
CA LEU A 172 0.56 -10.63 -3.42
C LEU A 172 -0.28 -10.84 -4.69
N ASP A 173 -1.55 -11.23 -4.54
CA ASP A 173 -2.49 -11.36 -5.66
C ASP A 173 -2.69 -10.03 -6.38
N GLU A 174 -2.79 -8.92 -5.65
CA GLU A 174 -2.85 -7.57 -6.22
C GLU A 174 -1.54 -7.15 -6.89
N VAL A 175 -0.38 -7.48 -6.31
CA VAL A 175 0.93 -7.25 -6.95
C VAL A 175 1.04 -8.07 -8.24
N PHE A 176 0.58 -9.33 -8.24
CA PHE A 176 0.52 -10.17 -9.44
C PHE A 176 -0.39 -9.55 -10.50
N LEU A 177 -1.59 -9.15 -10.12
CA LEU A 177 -2.55 -8.52 -11.02
C LEU A 177 -1.99 -7.22 -11.62
N TYR A 178 -1.40 -6.35 -10.78
CA TYR A 178 -0.76 -5.13 -11.23
C TYR A 178 0.33 -5.39 -12.27
N ILE A 179 1.23 -6.34 -11.97
CA ILE A 179 2.29 -6.72 -12.92
C ILE A 179 1.68 -7.22 -14.23
N GLN A 180 0.67 -8.09 -14.19
CA GLN A 180 0.05 -8.65 -15.40
C GLN A 180 -0.66 -7.60 -16.26
N THR A 181 -1.28 -6.60 -15.63
CA THR A 181 -2.00 -5.53 -16.35
C THR A 181 -1.11 -4.43 -16.90
N HIS A 182 0.13 -4.29 -16.41
CA HIS A 182 1.09 -3.25 -16.81
C HIS A 182 2.36 -3.82 -17.49
N LEU A 183 2.29 -5.06 -18.01
CA LEU A 183 3.46 -5.71 -18.65
C LEU A 183 3.96 -4.98 -19.90
N ASP A 184 3.15 -4.17 -20.55
CA ASP A 184 3.49 -3.34 -21.71
C ASP A 184 4.27 -2.07 -21.32
N GLU A 185 4.30 -1.72 -20.06
CA GLU A 185 4.99 -0.57 -19.52
C GLU A 185 6.30 -0.96 -18.80
N GLU A 186 7.12 0.04 -18.50
CA GLU A 186 8.25 -0.16 -17.61
C GLU A 186 7.78 -0.15 -16.16
N ILE A 187 7.77 -1.32 -15.51
CA ILE A 187 7.41 -1.45 -14.09
C ILE A 187 8.65 -1.23 -13.26
N THR A 188 8.69 -0.12 -12.54
CA THR A 188 9.77 0.21 -11.60
C THR A 188 9.39 -0.15 -10.16
N LEU A 189 10.40 -0.36 -9.33
CA LEU A 189 10.22 -0.64 -7.90
C LEU A 189 9.50 0.52 -7.20
N LYS A 190 9.83 1.75 -7.59
CA LYS A 190 9.22 2.97 -7.07
C LYS A 190 7.73 3.06 -7.41
N GLN A 191 7.34 2.68 -8.61
CA GLN A 191 5.92 2.61 -8.98
C GLN A 191 5.15 1.60 -8.12
N LEU A 192 5.74 0.46 -7.78
CA LEU A 192 5.12 -0.51 -6.87
C LEU A 192 4.97 0.08 -5.46
N GLU A 193 6.00 0.75 -4.92
CA GLU A 193 5.89 1.44 -3.63
C GLU A 193 4.79 2.51 -3.64
N GLU A 194 4.76 3.34 -4.67
CA GLU A 194 3.76 4.41 -4.83
C GLU A 194 2.35 3.87 -5.02
N HIS A 195 2.20 2.76 -5.76
CA HIS A 195 0.90 2.17 -6.03
C HIS A 195 0.34 1.44 -4.81
N PHE A 196 1.16 0.61 -4.16
CA PHE A 196 0.73 -0.22 -3.04
C PHE A 196 0.91 0.47 -1.67
N PHE A 197 1.59 1.62 -1.61
CA PHE A 197 1.89 2.36 -0.37
C PHE A 197 2.62 1.50 0.67
N VAL A 198 3.38 0.52 0.20
CA VAL A 198 4.17 -0.43 0.98
C VAL A 198 5.61 -0.34 0.50
N SER A 199 6.58 -0.34 1.42
CA SER A 199 7.98 -0.30 1.03
C SER A 199 8.33 -1.47 0.11
N TYR A 200 9.17 -1.21 -0.89
CA TYR A 200 9.62 -2.24 -1.81
C TYR A 200 10.28 -3.42 -1.09
N GLU A 201 11.02 -3.16 -0.04
CA GLU A 201 11.66 -4.20 0.77
C GLU A 201 10.63 -5.16 1.37
N HIS A 202 9.48 -4.64 1.80
CA HIS A 202 8.39 -5.47 2.31
C HIS A 202 7.76 -6.29 1.19
N ILE A 203 7.38 -5.64 0.08
CA ILE A 203 6.84 -6.33 -1.11
C ILE A 203 7.82 -7.42 -1.57
N SER A 204 9.10 -7.08 -1.72
CA SER A 204 10.14 -7.98 -2.23
C SER A 204 10.35 -9.19 -1.32
N ARG A 205 10.39 -8.97 -0.01
CA ARG A 205 10.56 -10.04 0.98
C ARG A 205 9.38 -11.01 0.97
N GLU A 206 8.15 -10.49 1.00
CA GLU A 206 6.95 -11.30 1.00
C GLU A 206 6.77 -12.04 -0.34
N PHE A 207 7.01 -11.36 -1.45
CA PHE A 207 6.95 -11.93 -2.79
C PHE A 207 7.95 -13.08 -2.95
N LYS A 208 9.23 -12.87 -2.57
CA LYS A 208 10.26 -13.91 -2.64
C LYS A 208 9.96 -15.09 -1.72
N ARG A 209 9.44 -14.82 -0.52
CA ARG A 209 9.06 -15.88 0.43
C ARG A 209 7.94 -16.76 -0.14
N HIS A 210 7.00 -16.15 -0.87
CA HIS A 210 5.82 -16.86 -1.40
C HIS A 210 6.08 -17.55 -2.73
N THR A 211 6.86 -16.91 -3.62
CA THR A 211 7.09 -17.38 -5.00
C THR A 211 8.45 -18.06 -5.20
N GLY A 212 9.36 -17.92 -4.24
CA GLY A 212 10.75 -18.36 -4.37
C GLY A 212 11.62 -17.45 -5.25
N GLN A 213 11.07 -16.43 -5.92
CA GLN A 213 11.77 -15.54 -6.84
C GLN A 213 11.56 -14.07 -6.48
N THR A 214 12.45 -13.20 -6.92
CA THR A 214 12.29 -11.76 -6.73
C THR A 214 11.20 -11.19 -7.65
N VAL A 215 10.61 -10.04 -7.27
CA VAL A 215 9.65 -9.30 -8.11
C VAL A 215 10.24 -9.00 -9.49
N ALA A 216 11.52 -8.56 -9.55
CA ALA A 216 12.20 -8.25 -10.80
C ALA A 216 12.39 -9.49 -11.71
N GLU A 217 12.67 -10.65 -11.13
CA GLU A 217 12.75 -11.92 -11.87
C GLU A 217 11.39 -12.32 -12.43
N TYR A 218 10.35 -12.18 -11.64
CA TYR A 218 8.97 -12.47 -12.07
C TYR A 218 8.52 -11.55 -13.21
N ILE A 219 8.70 -10.23 -13.08
CA ILE A 219 8.38 -9.25 -14.14
C ILE A 219 9.12 -9.63 -15.43
N ARG A 220 10.41 -9.90 -15.32
CA ARG A 220 11.24 -10.29 -16.48
C ARG A 220 10.72 -11.55 -17.16
N LYS A 221 10.39 -12.58 -16.38
CA LYS A 221 9.84 -13.82 -16.90
C LYS A 221 8.49 -13.59 -17.56
N ALA A 222 7.58 -12.87 -16.91
CA ALA A 222 6.25 -12.56 -17.47
C ALA A 222 6.34 -11.77 -18.80
N LYS A 223 7.27 -10.81 -18.92
CA LYS A 223 7.56 -10.09 -20.16
C LYS A 223 8.10 -11.02 -21.25
N LEU A 224 8.98 -11.96 -20.89
CA LEU A 224 9.52 -12.93 -21.86
C LEU A 224 8.43 -13.91 -22.34
N ASP A 225 7.57 -14.39 -21.46
CA ASP A 225 6.43 -15.23 -21.81
C ASP A 225 5.45 -14.50 -22.74
N ARG A 226 5.25 -13.18 -22.52
CA ARG A 226 4.50 -12.32 -23.45
C ARG A 226 5.20 -12.20 -24.80
N CYS A 227 6.53 -12.08 -24.83
CA CYS A 227 7.28 -12.09 -26.09
C CYS A 227 7.07 -13.38 -26.88
N CYS A 228 7.12 -14.54 -26.23
CA CYS A 228 6.88 -15.83 -26.88
C CYS A 228 5.48 -15.88 -27.51
N ARG A 229 4.44 -15.48 -26.77
CA ARG A 229 3.07 -15.41 -27.31
C ARG A 229 2.95 -14.47 -28.52
N LEU A 230 3.58 -13.30 -28.46
CA LEU A 230 3.58 -12.36 -29.59
C LEU A 230 4.30 -12.95 -30.82
N ILE A 231 5.42 -13.67 -30.63
CA ILE A 231 6.12 -14.39 -31.68
C ILE A 231 5.23 -15.48 -32.29
N GLU A 232 4.55 -16.27 -31.49
CA GLU A 232 3.61 -17.31 -31.92
C GLU A 232 2.44 -16.73 -32.74
N HIS A 233 1.96 -15.56 -32.39
CA HIS A 233 0.94 -14.82 -33.15
C HIS A 233 1.51 -14.10 -34.40
N GLY A 234 2.81 -14.25 -34.71
CA GLY A 234 3.41 -13.78 -35.93
C GLY A 234 3.91 -12.33 -35.94
N TYR A 235 3.95 -11.69 -34.77
CA TYR A 235 4.48 -10.31 -34.71
C TYR A 235 5.97 -10.25 -35.02
N PRO A 236 6.43 -9.22 -35.74
CA PRO A 236 7.85 -9.01 -36.05
C PRO A 236 8.66 -8.82 -34.75
N ILE A 237 9.87 -9.38 -34.68
CA ILE A 237 10.73 -9.30 -33.49
C ILE A 237 10.98 -7.85 -33.05
N VAL A 238 11.04 -6.91 -33.99
CA VAL A 238 11.23 -5.48 -33.71
C VAL A 238 10.08 -4.88 -32.93
N GLU A 239 8.86 -5.39 -33.10
CA GLU A 239 7.68 -4.95 -32.35
C GLU A 239 7.49 -5.74 -31.04
N VAL A 240 7.93 -7.00 -31.01
CA VAL A 240 7.71 -7.92 -29.86
C VAL A 240 8.26 -7.34 -28.56
N TYR A 241 9.51 -6.87 -28.54
CA TYR A 241 10.12 -6.39 -27.31
C TYR A 241 9.47 -5.08 -26.82
N GLN A 242 9.02 -4.22 -27.73
CA GLN A 242 8.32 -2.98 -27.40
C GLN A 242 6.95 -3.29 -26.80
N LYS A 243 6.13 -4.11 -27.47
CA LYS A 243 4.81 -4.53 -27.00
C LYS A 243 4.85 -5.34 -25.69
N ALA A 244 5.98 -5.95 -25.39
CA ALA A 244 6.21 -6.65 -24.12
C ALA A 244 6.86 -5.75 -23.04
N GLY A 245 6.98 -4.44 -23.28
CA GLY A 245 7.44 -3.48 -22.28
C GLY A 245 8.92 -3.59 -21.92
N PHE A 246 9.79 -4.07 -22.83
CA PHE A 246 11.23 -4.00 -22.63
C PHE A 246 11.74 -2.62 -23.03
N GLY A 247 12.48 -1.94 -22.14
CA GLY A 247 13.06 -0.60 -22.39
C GLY A 247 14.16 -0.55 -23.45
N GLY A 248 14.44 -1.66 -24.17
CA GLY A 248 15.38 -1.72 -25.28
C GLY A 248 15.69 -3.12 -25.75
N TYR A 249 16.04 -3.23 -27.05
CA TYR A 249 16.34 -4.51 -27.71
C TYR A 249 17.48 -5.29 -27.02
N ASN A 250 18.54 -4.62 -26.59
CA ASN A 250 19.68 -5.29 -25.94
C ASN A 250 19.30 -5.96 -24.62
N ASN A 251 18.42 -5.34 -23.84
CA ASN A 251 17.92 -5.90 -22.59
C ASN A 251 17.05 -7.14 -22.85
N PHE A 252 16.13 -7.01 -23.82
CA PHE A 252 15.31 -8.13 -24.29
C PHE A 252 16.18 -9.30 -24.79
N PHE A 253 17.11 -9.03 -25.70
CA PHE A 253 17.95 -10.06 -26.33
C PHE A 253 18.73 -10.87 -25.28
N ARG A 254 19.39 -10.17 -24.34
CA ARG A 254 20.17 -10.82 -23.25
C ARG A 254 19.25 -11.64 -22.33
N ALA A 255 18.11 -11.08 -21.96
CA ALA A 255 17.16 -11.76 -21.10
C ALA A 255 16.58 -13.02 -21.76
N PHE A 256 16.19 -12.89 -23.05
CA PHE A 256 15.63 -13.99 -23.85
C PHE A 256 16.64 -15.13 -24.01
N LYS A 257 17.89 -14.81 -24.44
CA LYS A 257 18.94 -15.81 -24.60
C LYS A 257 19.30 -16.51 -23.28
N LYS A 258 19.32 -15.77 -22.18
CA LYS A 258 19.55 -16.34 -20.84
C LYS A 258 18.44 -17.31 -20.42
N GLN A 259 17.18 -16.97 -20.72
CA GLN A 259 16.01 -17.75 -20.29
C GLN A 259 15.77 -18.99 -21.12
N TYR A 260 15.92 -18.89 -22.45
CA TYR A 260 15.56 -19.95 -23.39
C TYR A 260 16.76 -20.64 -24.07
N GLY A 261 17.98 -20.21 -23.79
CA GLY A 261 19.21 -20.77 -24.37
C GLY A 261 19.42 -20.47 -25.86
N MET A 262 18.45 -19.80 -26.51
CA MET A 262 18.50 -19.45 -27.93
C MET A 262 18.16 -17.97 -28.16
N THR A 263 18.50 -17.46 -29.36
CA THR A 263 18.17 -16.09 -29.71
C THR A 263 16.69 -15.91 -30.09
N PRO A 264 16.10 -14.71 -29.92
CA PRO A 264 14.72 -14.45 -30.37
C PRO A 264 14.48 -14.80 -31.85
N LYS A 265 15.50 -14.59 -32.71
CA LYS A 265 15.42 -14.91 -34.13
C LYS A 265 15.41 -16.43 -34.43
N GLN A 266 16.15 -17.21 -33.64
CA GLN A 266 16.09 -18.68 -33.72
C GLN A 266 14.73 -19.18 -33.27
N TYR A 267 14.22 -18.73 -32.13
CA TYR A 267 12.90 -19.06 -31.63
C TYR A 267 11.79 -18.74 -32.65
N TYR A 268 11.85 -17.54 -33.25
CA TYR A 268 10.90 -17.12 -34.29
C TYR A 268 10.92 -18.05 -35.53
N LYS A 269 12.10 -18.50 -35.96
CA LYS A 269 12.22 -19.43 -37.10
C LYS A 269 11.64 -20.80 -36.78
N GLU A 270 11.96 -21.34 -35.61
CA GLU A 270 11.47 -22.65 -35.16
C GLU A 270 9.95 -22.66 -35.03
N THR A 271 9.37 -21.64 -34.43
CA THR A 271 7.92 -21.51 -34.26
C THR A 271 7.20 -21.44 -35.63
N ARG A 272 7.75 -20.72 -36.61
CA ARG A 272 7.15 -20.66 -37.94
C ARG A 272 7.33 -21.92 -38.78
N GLN A 273 8.42 -22.63 -38.62
CA GLN A 273 8.62 -23.92 -39.29
C GLN A 273 7.66 -24.99 -38.71
N GLY A 274 7.45 -25.00 -37.40
CA GLY A 274 6.49 -25.90 -36.77
C GLY A 274 5.03 -25.60 -37.14
N ALA A 275 4.68 -24.34 -37.41
CA ALA A 275 3.34 -23.95 -37.86
C ALA A 275 3.07 -24.40 -39.31
N ARG A 276 4.07 -24.27 -40.21
CA ARG A 276 3.97 -24.71 -41.62
C ARG A 276 3.96 -26.24 -41.81
N ALA A 277 4.44 -26.98 -40.83
CA ALA A 277 4.42 -28.45 -40.86
C ALA A 277 3.09 -29.06 -40.35
N LYS A 278 2.18 -28.26 -39.85
CA LYS A 278 0.85 -28.64 -39.35
C LYS A 278 -0.30 -28.21 -40.28
N GLU A 279 -0.01 -27.41 -41.33
CA GLU A 279 -0.93 -27.15 -42.44
C GLU A 279 -0.68 -28.16 -43.60
#